data_d7ade95a6fa80ab18bad6d76cf2c3e46
#
_entry.id   d7ade95a6fa80ab18bad6d76cf2c3e46
#
_cell.length_a   1.000
_cell.length_b   1.000
_cell.length_c   1.000
_cell.angle_alpha   90.00
_cell.angle_beta   90.00
_cell.angle_gamma   90.00
#
_symmetry.space_group_name_H-M   'P 1'
#
loop_
_entity.id
_entity.type
_entity.pdbx_description
1 polymer ?
#
loop_
_entity_poly.entity_id
_entity_poly.type
_entity_poly.pdbx_seq_one_letter_code
_entity_poly.pdbx_strand_id
1 'polypeptide(L)'
;IHGWAVEAVRTELPFFHRERLERSTSTPSANEILANQPAVVDAVNMDFSGRADLVLALVNDEGRGALKVVDLKTRGCLGMFNPSDSLNGHPLQRVGPEELTTTPLSDEEAEILHEHRLQLTLYSMALEAIEAKKPKDQRRVVLPPSLLLGANGRMVQLSEGAFKQAKDDLLAHLNWRVSVHLEEDLE
;
A
#
# COMPACT_ATOMS: atom_id res chain seq x y z
N ILE A 1 -9.93 16.55 8.75
CA ILE A 1 -10.30 15.15 8.52
C ILE A 1 -11.61 14.95 9.27
N HIS A 2 -12.70 14.67 8.54
CA HIS A 2 -14.05 14.74 9.12
C HIS A 2 -14.19 13.79 10.32
N GLY A 3 -14.61 14.33 11.48
CA GLY A 3 -14.78 13.57 12.73
C GLY A 3 -13.50 13.23 13.50
N TRP A 4 -12.34 13.77 13.09
CA TRP A 4 -11.05 13.53 13.72
C TRP A 4 -10.30 14.82 14.01
N ALA A 5 -9.79 14.96 15.22
CA ALA A 5 -8.86 16.02 15.61
C ALA A 5 -7.41 15.53 15.46
N VAL A 6 -6.52 16.42 15.07
CA VAL A 6 -5.08 16.11 15.01
C VAL A 6 -4.49 16.21 16.42
N GLU A 7 -4.01 15.12 16.96
CA GLU A 7 -3.32 15.03 18.26
C GLU A 7 -1.82 15.32 18.10
N ALA A 8 -1.20 14.77 17.07
CA ALA A 8 0.22 14.96 16.79
C ALA A 8 0.52 14.81 15.30
N VAL A 9 1.60 15.44 14.87
CA VAL A 9 2.16 15.32 13.53
C VAL A 9 3.60 14.84 13.67
N ARG A 10 3.96 13.81 12.90
CA ARG A 10 5.34 13.34 12.75
C ARG A 10 5.76 13.50 11.31
N THR A 11 6.91 14.11 11.09
CA THR A 11 7.49 14.31 9.77
C THR A 11 8.65 13.34 9.58
N GLU A 12 8.91 12.99 8.33
CA GLU A 12 10.08 12.20 7.95
C GLU A 12 10.20 10.89 8.77
N LEU A 13 9.07 10.22 9.03
CA LEU A 13 9.04 9.01 9.84
C LEU A 13 9.67 7.84 9.07
N PRO A 14 10.84 7.33 9.48
CA PRO A 14 11.42 6.15 8.88
C PRO A 14 10.58 4.93 9.23
N PHE A 15 10.47 3.99 8.32
CA PHE A 15 9.83 2.71 8.55
C PHE A 15 10.66 1.57 7.96
N PHE A 16 10.47 0.41 8.55
CA PHE A 16 10.90 -0.87 8.04
C PHE A 16 9.71 -1.83 8.13
N HIS A 17 9.36 -2.44 7.01
CA HIS A 17 8.28 -3.42 6.94
C HIS A 17 8.79 -4.69 6.29
N ARG A 18 8.47 -5.83 6.91
CA ARG A 18 8.75 -7.16 6.38
C ARG A 18 7.44 -7.85 6.06
N GLU A 19 7.24 -8.16 4.79
CA GLU A 19 6.12 -8.94 4.31
C GLU A 19 6.58 -10.37 4.06
N ARG A 20 5.81 -11.35 4.55
CA ARG A 20 6.02 -12.77 4.27
C ARG A 20 5.11 -13.16 3.12
N LEU A 21 5.70 -13.45 1.98
CA LEU A 21 5.01 -13.90 0.79
C LEU A 21 5.06 -15.43 0.73
N GLU A 22 3.91 -16.06 0.59
CA GLU A 22 3.81 -17.50 0.44
C GLU A 22 3.64 -17.85 -1.04
N ARG A 23 4.53 -18.64 -1.57
CA ARG A 23 4.38 -19.17 -2.93
C ARG A 23 3.17 -20.10 -2.94
N SER A 24 2.08 -19.66 -3.54
CA SER A 24 1.00 -20.58 -3.89
C SER A 24 1.50 -21.43 -5.06
N THR A 25 1.91 -22.65 -4.77
CA THR A 25 2.12 -23.65 -5.83
C THR A 25 0.75 -23.94 -6.43
N SER A 26 0.43 -23.21 -7.48
CA SER A 26 -0.77 -23.43 -8.27
C SER A 26 -0.71 -24.82 -8.88
N THR A 27 -1.68 -25.63 -8.54
CA THR A 27 -1.94 -26.98 -9.04
C THR A 27 -0.91 -28.04 -8.62
N PRO A 28 -1.22 -28.84 -7.59
CA PRO A 28 -0.44 -30.06 -7.35
C PRO A 28 -0.45 -30.91 -8.63
N SER A 29 0.71 -31.31 -9.10
CA SER A 29 0.79 -32.25 -10.21
C SER A 29 0.09 -33.55 -9.81
N ALA A 30 -0.42 -34.30 -10.77
CA ALA A 30 -1.09 -35.59 -10.49
C ALA A 30 -0.22 -36.54 -9.64
N ASN A 31 1.10 -36.39 -9.70
CA ASN A 31 2.06 -37.17 -8.92
C ASN A 31 2.19 -36.70 -7.45
N GLU A 32 1.97 -35.41 -7.15
CA GLU A 32 2.00 -34.85 -5.80
C GLU A 32 0.75 -35.25 -5.00
N ILE A 33 -0.39 -35.40 -5.67
CA ILE A 33 -1.63 -35.89 -5.04
C ILE A 33 -1.48 -37.33 -4.54
N LEU A 34 -0.68 -38.15 -5.22
CA LEU A 34 -0.42 -39.52 -4.87
C LEU A 34 0.61 -39.70 -3.74
N ALA A 35 1.46 -38.70 -3.52
CA ALA A 35 2.58 -38.81 -2.57
C ALA A 35 2.23 -38.40 -1.13
N ASN A 36 1.04 -37.86 -0.87
CA ASN A 36 0.62 -37.35 0.47
C ASN A 36 1.68 -36.44 1.16
N GLN A 37 2.54 -35.80 0.33
CA GLN A 37 3.53 -34.85 0.85
C GLN A 37 2.85 -33.50 1.08
N PRO A 38 3.06 -32.87 2.26
CA PRO A 38 2.60 -31.50 2.46
C PRO A 38 3.24 -30.60 1.39
N ALA A 39 2.42 -29.79 0.73
CA ALA A 39 2.92 -28.81 -0.22
C ALA A 39 4.06 -28.02 0.45
N VAL A 40 5.24 -28.02 -0.16
CA VAL A 40 6.35 -27.19 0.31
C VAL A 40 5.96 -25.77 0.04
N VAL A 41 5.55 -25.06 1.09
CA VAL A 41 5.28 -23.63 1.00
C VAL A 41 6.62 -22.93 1.12
N ASP A 42 7.22 -22.61 -0.01
CA ASP A 42 8.37 -21.72 -0.03
C ASP A 42 7.88 -20.32 0.32
N ALA A 43 8.23 -19.86 1.51
CA ALA A 43 7.91 -18.51 1.95
C ALA A 43 9.15 -17.63 1.80
N VAL A 44 8.99 -16.50 1.12
CA VAL A 44 10.02 -15.48 0.95
C VAL A 44 9.68 -14.28 1.83
N ASN A 45 10.65 -13.79 2.58
CA ASN A 45 10.51 -12.53 3.29
C ASN A 45 11.00 -11.39 2.40
N MET A 46 10.14 -10.41 2.16
CA MET A 46 10.48 -9.20 1.42
C MET A 46 10.55 -8.01 2.38
N ASP A 47 11.69 -7.34 2.38
CA ASP A 47 11.97 -6.21 3.28
C ASP A 47 11.79 -4.90 2.53
N PHE A 48 10.98 -4.02 3.10
CA PHE A 48 10.75 -2.67 2.60
C PHE A 48 11.23 -1.66 3.62
N SER A 49 11.97 -0.67 3.17
CA SER A 49 12.36 0.48 3.99
C SER A 49 12.03 1.77 3.25
N GLY A 50 11.73 2.80 4.01
CA GLY A 50 11.41 4.09 3.44
C GLY A 50 11.18 5.14 4.51
N ARG A 51 10.63 6.27 4.09
CA ARG A 51 10.31 7.40 4.95
C ARG A 51 8.98 7.99 4.53
N ALA A 52 8.04 8.05 5.46
CA ALA A 52 6.77 8.72 5.23
C ALA A 52 6.93 10.22 5.52
N ASP A 53 6.50 11.07 4.60
CA ASP A 53 6.62 12.52 4.75
C ASP A 53 5.91 13.03 6.00
N LEU A 54 4.64 12.63 6.16
CA LEU A 54 3.82 12.98 7.31
C LEU A 54 3.04 11.77 7.82
N VAL A 55 3.01 11.61 9.14
CA VAL A 55 2.09 10.70 9.82
C VAL A 55 1.31 11.51 10.85
N LEU A 56 -0.01 11.56 10.66
CA LEU A 56 -0.93 12.20 11.59
C LEU A 56 -1.40 11.21 12.62
N ALA A 57 -1.25 11.55 13.90
CA ALA A 57 -1.97 10.90 14.97
C ALA A 57 -3.27 11.67 15.20
N LEU A 58 -4.37 10.95 15.18
CA LEU A 58 -5.72 11.51 15.21
C LEU A 58 -6.50 10.93 16.38
N VAL A 59 -7.44 11.69 16.88
CA VAL A 59 -8.40 11.27 17.92
C VAL A 59 -9.80 11.73 17.53
N ASN A 60 -10.80 10.86 17.69
CA ASN A 60 -12.20 11.23 17.49
C ASN A 60 -12.85 11.65 18.82
N ASP A 61 -14.10 12.11 18.76
CA ASP A 61 -14.86 12.57 19.92
C ASP A 61 -15.10 11.47 20.97
N GLU A 62 -14.98 10.20 20.58
CA GLU A 62 -15.08 9.05 21.49
C GLU A 62 -13.73 8.67 22.13
N GLY A 63 -12.67 9.43 21.87
CA GLY A 63 -11.33 9.17 22.37
C GLY A 63 -10.61 8.02 21.64
N ARG A 64 -11.13 7.52 20.52
CA ARG A 64 -10.46 6.50 19.71
C ARG A 64 -9.34 7.12 18.92
N GLY A 65 -8.16 6.48 18.96
CA GLY A 65 -6.99 6.90 18.21
C GLY A 65 -6.93 6.32 16.81
N ALA A 66 -6.45 7.13 15.85
CA ALA A 66 -6.12 6.67 14.51
C ALA A 66 -4.77 7.21 14.05
N LEU A 67 -4.20 6.57 13.03
CA LEU A 67 -3.02 7.03 12.30
C LEU A 67 -3.38 7.23 10.83
N LYS A 68 -2.77 8.22 10.20
CA LYS A 68 -2.96 8.51 8.79
C LYS A 68 -1.65 8.91 8.15
N VAL A 69 -1.29 8.23 7.07
CA VAL A 69 -0.18 8.63 6.21
C VAL A 69 -0.63 9.76 5.28
N VAL A 70 0.19 10.78 5.19
CA VAL A 70 0.04 11.85 4.20
C VAL A 70 1.38 12.05 3.50
N ASP A 71 1.38 11.94 2.20
CA ASP A 71 2.56 12.19 1.38
C ASP A 71 2.42 13.55 0.68
N LEU A 72 3.50 14.33 0.65
CA LEU A 72 3.50 15.67 0.10
C LEU A 72 4.02 15.67 -1.33
N LYS A 73 3.21 16.11 -2.26
CA LYS A 73 3.61 16.31 -3.66
C LYS A 73 3.63 17.79 -4.03
N THR A 74 4.83 18.35 -4.16
CA THR A 74 5.03 19.78 -4.44
C THR A 74 4.96 20.13 -5.91
N ARG A 75 5.07 19.12 -6.80
CA ARG A 75 4.96 19.28 -8.26
C ARG A 75 4.04 18.21 -8.81
N GLY A 76 3.29 18.55 -9.84
CA GLY A 76 2.68 17.56 -10.72
C GLY A 76 3.81 16.68 -11.29
N CYS A 77 3.65 15.38 -11.24
CA CYS A 77 4.64 14.45 -11.82
C CYS A 77 4.58 14.51 -13.35
N LEU A 78 4.99 15.63 -13.92
CA LEU A 78 5.21 15.75 -15.34
C LEU A 78 6.42 14.88 -15.71
N GLY A 79 6.18 13.65 -16.13
CA GLY A 79 7.08 12.90 -16.99
C GLY A 79 8.06 11.94 -16.36
N MET A 80 7.87 11.43 -15.14
CA MET A 80 8.77 10.41 -14.57
C MET A 80 8.29 8.96 -14.65
N PHE A 81 7.03 8.74 -14.97
CA PHE A 81 6.54 7.39 -15.28
C PHE A 81 5.94 7.39 -16.67
N ASN A 82 6.59 6.70 -17.57
CA ASN A 82 5.98 6.33 -18.83
C ASN A 82 4.93 5.25 -18.50
N PRO A 83 3.63 5.48 -18.77
CA PRO A 83 2.59 4.45 -18.51
C PRO A 83 2.85 3.15 -19.27
N SER A 84 3.76 3.16 -20.25
CA SER A 84 4.23 1.99 -20.96
C SER A 84 5.33 1.22 -20.22
N ASP A 85 5.92 1.77 -19.17
CA ASP A 85 6.72 1.00 -18.23
C ASP A 85 5.78 0.22 -17.31
N SER A 86 4.97 -0.65 -17.94
CA SER A 86 4.34 -1.75 -17.24
C SER A 86 5.45 -2.46 -16.49
N LEU A 87 5.37 -2.45 -15.16
CA LEU A 87 6.26 -3.21 -14.30
C LEU A 87 6.31 -4.65 -14.84
N ASN A 88 7.27 -4.91 -15.74
CA ASN A 88 7.56 -6.22 -16.37
C ASN A 88 6.32 -7.03 -16.78
N GLY A 89 5.36 -6.42 -17.50
CA GLY A 89 4.26 -7.15 -18.13
C GLY A 89 3.05 -7.46 -17.22
N HIS A 90 3.06 -7.10 -15.94
CA HIS A 90 1.86 -7.19 -15.10
C HIS A 90 1.15 -5.83 -15.06
N PRO A 91 0.07 -5.62 -15.83
CA PRO A 91 -0.66 -4.36 -15.80
C PRO A 91 -1.35 -4.25 -14.44
N LEU A 92 -0.89 -3.29 -13.62
CA LEU A 92 -1.67 -2.86 -12.47
C LEU A 92 -3.02 -2.35 -12.98
N GLN A 93 -4.09 -2.93 -12.48
CA GLN A 93 -5.43 -2.55 -12.91
C GLN A 93 -5.64 -1.05 -12.68
N ARG A 94 -5.99 -0.34 -13.75
CA ARG A 94 -6.32 1.08 -13.68
C ARG A 94 -7.66 1.24 -12.99
N VAL A 95 -7.67 1.94 -11.87
CA VAL A 95 -8.89 2.23 -11.09
C VAL A 95 -9.44 3.56 -11.59
N GLY A 96 -10.75 3.65 -11.80
CA GLY A 96 -11.40 4.89 -12.23
C GLY A 96 -11.26 6.00 -11.19
N PRO A 97 -11.25 7.30 -11.60
CA PRO A 97 -11.13 8.42 -10.66
C PRO A 97 -12.19 8.42 -9.57
N GLU A 98 -13.41 8.01 -9.88
CA GLU A 98 -14.54 7.91 -8.96
C GLU A 98 -14.36 6.81 -7.90
N GLU A 99 -13.55 5.79 -8.21
CA GLU A 99 -13.23 4.70 -7.29
C GLU A 99 -12.05 5.04 -6.40
N LEU A 100 -11.13 5.91 -6.88
CA LEU A 100 -9.93 6.31 -6.15
C LEU A 100 -10.24 7.12 -4.89
N THR A 101 -11.24 8.00 -4.97
CA THR A 101 -11.60 8.91 -3.87
C THR A 101 -13.07 9.28 -3.91
N THR A 102 -13.59 9.69 -2.75
CA THR A 102 -14.95 10.24 -2.62
C THR A 102 -15.04 11.72 -2.98
N THR A 103 -13.90 12.36 -3.24
CA THR A 103 -13.82 13.79 -3.59
C THR A 103 -13.60 13.93 -5.10
N PRO A 104 -14.36 14.77 -5.81
CA PRO A 104 -14.12 14.99 -7.23
C PRO A 104 -12.67 15.44 -7.51
N LEU A 105 -12.01 14.79 -8.46
CA LEU A 105 -10.64 15.08 -8.89
C LEU A 105 -10.63 15.67 -10.27
N SER A 106 -9.62 16.49 -10.57
CA SER A 106 -9.20 16.73 -11.95
C SER A 106 -8.47 15.49 -12.49
N ASP A 107 -8.36 15.38 -13.82
CA ASP A 107 -7.63 14.28 -14.45
C ASP A 107 -6.17 14.21 -13.96
N GLU A 108 -5.52 15.36 -13.78
CA GLU A 108 -4.16 15.45 -13.26
C GLU A 108 -4.05 14.96 -11.80
N GLU A 109 -4.99 15.35 -10.93
CA GLU A 109 -5.03 14.89 -9.54
C GLU A 109 -5.28 13.37 -9.46
N ALA A 110 -6.15 12.86 -10.33
CA ALA A 110 -6.42 11.42 -10.42
C ALA A 110 -5.17 10.63 -10.86
N GLU A 111 -4.43 11.13 -11.84
CA GLU A 111 -3.19 10.52 -12.30
C GLU A 111 -2.13 10.50 -11.20
N ILE A 112 -1.90 11.63 -10.52
CA ILE A 112 -0.95 11.71 -9.39
C ILE A 112 -1.33 10.72 -8.28
N LEU A 113 -2.63 10.66 -7.93
CA LEU A 113 -3.09 9.73 -6.89
C LEU A 113 -2.91 8.27 -7.33
N HIS A 114 -3.17 7.97 -8.60
CA HIS A 114 -2.99 6.64 -9.16
C HIS A 114 -1.52 6.20 -9.13
N GLU A 115 -0.59 7.08 -9.53
CA GLU A 115 0.86 6.81 -9.50
C GLU A 115 1.38 6.50 -8.09
N HIS A 116 0.89 7.25 -7.09
CA HIS A 116 1.41 7.14 -5.74
C HIS A 116 0.64 6.18 -4.82
N ARG A 117 -0.48 5.60 -5.30
CA ARG A 117 -1.35 4.76 -4.46
C ARG A 117 -0.63 3.58 -3.80
N LEU A 118 0.26 2.91 -4.54
CA LEU A 118 1.00 1.75 -4.00
C LEU A 118 2.02 2.16 -2.94
N GLN A 119 2.72 3.27 -3.14
CA GLN A 119 3.65 3.82 -2.16
C GLN A 119 2.93 4.20 -0.87
N LEU A 120 1.81 4.91 -0.98
CA LEU A 120 0.95 5.27 0.15
C LEU A 120 0.42 4.04 0.90
N THR A 121 0.04 3.03 0.14
CA THR A 121 -0.46 1.76 0.69
C THR A 121 0.62 1.04 1.46
N LEU A 122 1.84 0.94 0.92
CA LEU A 122 2.97 0.32 1.60
C LEU A 122 3.29 1.00 2.93
N TYR A 123 3.28 2.34 2.97
CA TYR A 123 3.49 3.10 4.21
C TYR A 123 2.40 2.82 5.25
N SER A 124 1.15 2.72 4.81
CA SER A 124 0.03 2.40 5.68
C SER A 124 0.09 0.97 6.21
N MET A 125 0.48 -0.01 5.38
CA MET A 125 0.71 -1.40 5.81
C MET A 125 1.82 -1.50 6.85
N ALA A 126 2.91 -0.73 6.69
CA ALA A 126 3.98 -0.67 7.69
C ALA A 126 3.46 -0.14 9.04
N LEU A 127 2.60 0.90 9.04
CA LEU A 127 1.96 1.39 10.27
C LEU A 127 1.01 0.34 10.88
N GLU A 128 0.21 -0.33 10.07
CA GLU A 128 -0.68 -1.41 10.54
C GLU A 128 0.13 -2.53 11.22
N ALA A 129 1.27 -2.93 10.63
CA ALA A 129 2.15 -3.93 11.21
C ALA A 129 2.79 -3.47 12.54
N ILE A 130 3.10 -2.18 12.68
CA ILE A 130 3.59 -1.59 13.94
C ILE A 130 2.49 -1.60 14.99
N GLU A 131 1.26 -1.17 14.63
CA GLU A 131 0.14 -1.14 15.55
C GLU A 131 -0.29 -2.55 15.97
N ALA A 132 -0.20 -3.54 15.08
CA ALA A 132 -0.52 -4.94 15.38
C ALA A 132 0.35 -5.55 16.49
N LYS A 133 1.56 -5.03 16.71
CA LYS A 133 2.47 -5.48 17.78
C LYS A 133 2.08 -4.92 19.16
N LYS A 134 1.23 -3.91 19.22
CA LYS A 134 0.77 -3.32 20.49
C LYS A 134 -0.36 -4.14 21.13
N PRO A 135 -0.58 -4.03 22.45
CA PRO A 135 -1.79 -4.52 23.10
C PRO A 135 -3.05 -3.99 22.42
N LYS A 136 -4.11 -4.81 22.37
CA LYS A 136 -5.35 -4.47 21.61
C LYS A 136 -5.98 -3.14 22.01
N ASP A 137 -5.95 -2.82 23.29
CA ASP A 137 -6.49 -1.59 23.89
C ASP A 137 -5.69 -0.32 23.55
N GLN A 138 -4.44 -0.49 23.07
CA GLN A 138 -3.55 0.60 22.68
C GLN A 138 -3.41 0.76 21.17
N ARG A 139 -4.05 -0.12 20.39
CA ARG A 139 -3.97 -0.08 18.93
C ARG A 139 -4.76 1.08 18.36
N ARG A 140 -4.12 1.81 17.48
CA ARG A 140 -4.77 2.83 16.65
C ARG A 140 -5.19 2.23 15.33
N VAL A 141 -6.31 2.69 14.80
CA VAL A 141 -6.75 2.32 13.45
C VAL A 141 -5.92 3.07 12.43
N VAL A 142 -5.48 2.42 11.37
CA VAL A 142 -4.82 3.09 10.25
C VAL A 142 -5.88 3.45 9.21
N LEU A 143 -6.06 4.74 8.99
CA LEU A 143 -7.02 5.26 8.02
C LEU A 143 -6.44 5.23 6.60
N PRO A 144 -7.31 5.22 5.57
CA PRO A 144 -6.86 5.35 4.19
C PRO A 144 -5.93 6.56 4.02
N PRO A 145 -4.80 6.39 3.32
CA PRO A 145 -3.79 7.43 3.19
C PRO A 145 -4.25 8.59 2.30
N SER A 146 -3.51 9.68 2.33
CA SER A 146 -3.79 10.87 1.52
C SER A 146 -2.55 11.40 0.84
N LEU A 147 -2.76 12.11 -0.26
CA LEU A 147 -1.80 13.04 -0.84
C LEU A 147 -2.14 14.47 -0.42
N LEU A 148 -1.13 15.25 -0.06
CA LEU A 148 -1.22 16.69 0.08
C LEU A 148 -0.59 17.33 -1.17
N LEU A 149 -1.42 17.93 -2.00
CA LEU A 149 -1.00 18.57 -3.25
C LEU A 149 -0.53 19.99 -2.96
N GLY A 150 0.78 20.21 -3.03
CA GLY A 150 1.40 21.50 -2.68
C GLY A 150 1.01 22.63 -3.61
N ALA A 151 0.63 22.35 -4.86
CA ALA A 151 0.23 23.36 -5.84
C ALA A 151 -1.04 24.14 -5.40
N ASN A 152 -1.99 23.48 -4.74
CA ASN A 152 -3.26 24.08 -4.34
C ASN A 152 -3.59 23.88 -2.86
N GLY A 153 -2.71 23.24 -2.09
CA GLY A 153 -2.91 22.93 -0.67
C GLY A 153 -4.03 21.91 -0.41
N ARG A 154 -4.48 21.21 -1.44
CA ARG A 154 -5.59 20.26 -1.36
C ARG A 154 -5.10 18.90 -0.86
N MET A 155 -5.82 18.34 0.09
CA MET A 155 -5.59 16.98 0.56
C MET A 155 -6.59 16.03 -0.10
N VAL A 156 -6.07 15.02 -0.79
CA VAL A 156 -6.86 14.00 -1.50
C VAL A 156 -6.64 12.66 -0.83
N GLN A 157 -7.71 12.03 -0.37
CA GLN A 157 -7.68 10.76 0.35
C GLN A 157 -8.07 9.62 -0.60
N LEU A 158 -7.36 8.49 -0.53
CA LEU A 158 -7.85 7.25 -1.13
C LEU A 158 -9.18 6.84 -0.49
N SER A 159 -10.14 6.38 -1.29
CA SER A 159 -11.32 5.72 -0.77
C SER A 159 -10.95 4.43 -0.05
N GLU A 160 -11.80 3.95 0.85
CA GLU A 160 -11.55 2.66 1.53
C GLU A 160 -11.46 1.50 0.52
N GLY A 161 -12.30 1.54 -0.52
CA GLY A 161 -12.27 0.56 -1.61
C GLY A 161 -10.95 0.58 -2.38
N ALA A 162 -10.51 1.78 -2.80
CA ALA A 162 -9.25 1.96 -3.50
C ALA A 162 -8.05 1.57 -2.64
N PHE A 163 -8.07 1.87 -1.35
CA PHE A 163 -7.02 1.48 -0.41
C PHE A 163 -6.94 -0.04 -0.24
N LYS A 164 -8.09 -0.72 -0.11
CA LYS A 164 -8.15 -2.18 -0.05
C LYS A 164 -7.64 -2.80 -1.34
N GLN A 165 -8.13 -2.33 -2.49
CA GLN A 165 -7.68 -2.80 -3.81
C GLN A 165 -6.17 -2.61 -4.00
N ALA A 166 -5.63 -1.47 -3.59
CA ALA A 166 -4.20 -1.20 -3.68
C ALA A 166 -3.35 -2.14 -2.80
N LYS A 167 -3.88 -2.60 -1.64
CA LYS A 167 -3.22 -3.65 -0.84
C LYS A 167 -3.18 -4.98 -1.60
N ASP A 168 -4.31 -5.38 -2.17
CA ASP A 168 -4.43 -6.63 -2.92
C ASP A 168 -3.53 -6.60 -4.17
N ASP A 169 -3.52 -5.50 -4.92
CA ASP A 169 -2.64 -5.27 -6.08
C ASP A 169 -1.16 -5.34 -5.70
N LEU A 170 -0.78 -4.70 -4.59
CA LEU A 170 0.60 -4.71 -4.10
C LEU A 170 1.05 -6.12 -3.75
N LEU A 171 0.25 -6.86 -2.98
CA LEU A 171 0.57 -8.24 -2.61
C LEU A 171 0.62 -9.17 -3.82
N ALA A 172 -0.31 -9.02 -4.77
CA ALA A 172 -0.30 -9.78 -6.02
C ALA A 172 0.96 -9.49 -6.85
N HIS A 173 1.37 -8.21 -6.96
CA HIS A 173 2.58 -7.82 -7.66
C HIS A 173 3.84 -8.39 -6.99
N LEU A 174 3.93 -8.35 -5.66
CA LEU A 174 5.06 -8.89 -4.91
C LEU A 174 5.17 -10.41 -5.08
N ASN A 175 4.06 -11.13 -4.99
CA ASN A 175 4.02 -12.58 -5.21
C ASN A 175 4.45 -12.95 -6.64
N TRP A 176 4.01 -12.19 -7.63
CA TRP A 176 4.44 -12.39 -9.02
C TRP A 176 5.96 -12.19 -9.19
N ARG A 177 6.54 -11.12 -8.62
CA ARG A 177 7.99 -10.87 -8.70
C ARG A 177 8.81 -12.00 -8.07
N VAL A 178 8.38 -12.51 -6.94
CA VAL A 178 9.01 -13.65 -6.28
C VAL A 178 8.97 -14.89 -7.19
N SER A 179 7.85 -15.14 -7.87
CA SER A 179 7.73 -16.29 -8.77
C SER A 179 8.66 -16.19 -9.98
N VAL A 180 8.80 -15.01 -10.59
CA VAL A 180 9.68 -14.79 -11.75
C VAL A 180 11.16 -14.96 -11.39
N HIS A 181 11.61 -14.39 -10.28
CA HIS A 181 13.03 -14.51 -9.90
C HIS A 181 13.45 -15.94 -9.53
N LEU A 182 12.53 -16.72 -8.96
CA LEU A 182 12.84 -18.12 -8.65
C LEU A 182 12.91 -19.02 -9.89
N GLU A 183 12.32 -18.61 -11.03
CA GLU A 183 12.45 -19.33 -12.30
C GLU A 183 13.79 -19.01 -12.98
N GLU A 184 14.26 -17.76 -12.88
CA GLU A 184 15.55 -17.34 -13.44
C GLU A 184 16.76 -17.98 -12.73
N ASP A 185 16.65 -18.29 -11.44
CA ASP A 185 17.72 -18.95 -10.65
C ASP A 185 17.82 -20.47 -10.90
N LEU A 186 16.89 -21.06 -11.68
CA LEU A 186 16.86 -22.50 -11.99
C LEU A 186 17.35 -22.86 -13.40
N GLU A 187 17.70 -21.87 -14.24
CA GLU A 187 18.31 -22.04 -15.56
C GLU A 187 19.84 -21.84 -15.49
#